data_5d674fd6697656b9bd014b06a4e0a229
#
_entry.id   5d674fd6697656b9bd014b06a4e0a229
#
_cell.length_a   1.000
_cell.length_b   1.000
_cell.length_c   1.000
_cell.angle_alpha   90.00
_cell.angle_beta   90.00
_cell.angle_gamma   90.00
#
_symmetry.space_group_name_H-M   'P 1'
#
loop_
_entity.id
_entity.type
_entity.pdbx_description
1 polymer ?
#
loop_
_entity_poly.entity_id
_entity_poly.type
_entity_poly.pdbx_seq_one_letter_code
_entity_poly.pdbx_strand_id
1 'polypeptide(L)'
;MSNFSVPPVPPAFEPFQPEPGWIKVVGIISIVIGSLGLLCNCGGLVMTPMSSKVYEVIPQLAGKTPPVEALPGPMNYLTLVLAVGCSAVLLTAGILLLKRNTLSRTLHLVYAGVTIPLTIVSILIALPQQAALQEWIQANSGMPPNPAQNIGQYVGMGCSGIIGMAYPVFLLVWFLAMGKKIPPRTDFPAA
;
A
#
# COMPACT_ATOMS: atom_id res chain seq x y z
N MET A 1 19.45 -60.40 -37.16
CA MET A 1 18.35 -59.44 -37.21
C MET A 1 18.77 -58.25 -36.35
N SER A 2 19.23 -57.18 -36.96
CA SER A 2 19.73 -55.98 -36.25
C SER A 2 18.53 -55.07 -35.89
N ASN A 3 18.26 -54.95 -34.60
CA ASN A 3 17.27 -53.99 -34.09
C ASN A 3 17.78 -52.54 -34.32
N PHE A 4 17.30 -51.88 -35.36
CA PHE A 4 17.47 -50.45 -35.55
C PHE A 4 16.61 -49.75 -34.50
N SER A 5 17.21 -49.29 -33.40
CA SER A 5 16.56 -48.36 -32.48
C SER A 5 16.43 -47.00 -33.18
N VAL A 6 15.20 -46.61 -33.47
CA VAL A 6 14.90 -45.25 -33.98
C VAL A 6 15.31 -44.23 -32.90
N PRO A 7 16.17 -43.23 -33.21
CA PRO A 7 16.53 -42.21 -32.25
C PRO A 7 15.27 -41.47 -31.76
N PRO A 8 15.20 -41.06 -30.48
CA PRO A 8 14.06 -40.36 -29.94
C PRO A 8 13.84 -39.06 -30.74
N VAL A 9 12.61 -38.85 -31.17
CA VAL A 9 12.20 -37.65 -31.87
C VAL A 9 12.45 -36.48 -30.92
N PRO A 10 13.23 -35.42 -31.32
CA PRO A 10 13.43 -34.26 -30.48
C PRO A 10 12.07 -33.63 -30.14
N PRO A 11 11.88 -33.16 -28.87
CA PRO A 11 10.63 -32.57 -28.48
C PRO A 11 10.27 -31.43 -29.43
N ALA A 12 9.03 -31.48 -29.94
CA ALA A 12 8.53 -30.45 -30.83
C ALA A 12 8.70 -29.09 -30.13
N PHE A 13 9.34 -28.13 -30.83
CA PHE A 13 9.46 -26.75 -30.34
C PHE A 13 8.07 -26.23 -30.00
N GLU A 14 7.74 -26.08 -28.71
CA GLU A 14 6.51 -25.40 -28.31
C GLU A 14 6.55 -23.97 -28.88
N PRO A 15 5.52 -23.54 -29.61
CA PRO A 15 5.47 -22.21 -30.16
C PRO A 15 5.61 -21.18 -29.03
N PHE A 16 6.53 -20.23 -29.20
CA PHE A 16 6.80 -19.13 -28.26
C PHE A 16 5.48 -18.40 -27.93
N GLN A 17 4.94 -18.65 -26.75
CA GLN A 17 3.75 -17.95 -26.30
C GLN A 17 4.16 -16.52 -25.88
N PRO A 18 3.61 -15.50 -26.53
CA PRO A 18 3.95 -14.11 -26.21
C PRO A 18 3.60 -13.83 -24.74
N GLU A 19 4.52 -13.15 -24.06
CA GLU A 19 4.36 -12.79 -22.66
C GLU A 19 3.07 -11.99 -22.41
N PRO A 20 2.23 -12.41 -21.45
CA PRO A 20 1.05 -11.61 -21.11
C PRO A 20 1.51 -10.27 -20.53
N GLY A 21 1.27 -9.18 -21.28
CA GLY A 21 1.73 -7.83 -20.95
C GLY A 21 1.28 -7.32 -19.58
N TRP A 22 0.18 -7.86 -19.04
CA TRP A 22 -0.34 -7.48 -17.73
C TRP A 22 0.63 -7.76 -16.57
N ILE A 23 1.47 -8.81 -16.67
CA ILE A 23 2.47 -9.14 -15.63
C ILE A 23 3.45 -7.98 -15.46
N LYS A 24 3.92 -7.40 -16.57
CA LYS A 24 4.84 -6.25 -16.55
C LYS A 24 4.13 -5.01 -15.97
N VAL A 25 2.90 -4.76 -16.41
CA VAL A 25 2.14 -3.59 -15.97
C VAL A 25 1.86 -3.65 -14.46
N VAL A 26 1.28 -4.74 -13.98
CA VAL A 26 0.97 -4.91 -12.55
C VAL A 26 2.25 -4.91 -11.72
N GLY A 27 3.32 -5.57 -12.19
CA GLY A 27 4.61 -5.59 -11.49
C GLY A 27 5.21 -4.19 -11.33
N ILE A 28 5.24 -3.39 -12.40
CA ILE A 28 5.76 -2.02 -12.35
C ILE A 28 4.90 -1.14 -11.43
N ILE A 29 3.57 -1.20 -11.55
CA ILE A 29 2.66 -0.44 -10.69
C ILE A 29 2.88 -0.81 -9.22
N SER A 30 3.01 -2.11 -8.90
CA SER A 30 3.29 -2.56 -7.52
C SER A 30 4.61 -2.01 -6.98
N ILE A 31 5.66 -1.96 -7.81
CA ILE A 31 6.96 -1.39 -7.41
C ILE A 31 6.82 0.11 -7.14
N VAL A 32 6.17 0.86 -8.03
CA VAL A 32 6.00 2.31 -7.88
C VAL A 32 5.18 2.62 -6.62
N ILE A 33 4.03 1.96 -6.43
CA ILE A 33 3.17 2.18 -5.26
C ILE A 33 3.89 1.73 -3.98
N GLY A 34 4.58 0.58 -4.00
CA GLY A 34 5.33 0.08 -2.85
C GLY A 34 6.48 1.02 -2.45
N SER A 35 7.22 1.57 -3.42
CA SER A 35 8.31 2.52 -3.16
C SER A 35 7.79 3.84 -2.61
N LEU A 36 6.74 4.41 -3.21
CA LEU A 36 6.08 5.62 -2.71
C LEU A 36 5.51 5.40 -1.31
N GLY A 37 4.85 4.26 -1.09
CA GLY A 37 4.33 3.88 0.22
C GLY A 37 5.41 3.80 1.28
N LEU A 38 6.57 3.21 0.97
CA LEU A 38 7.73 3.19 1.88
C LEU A 38 8.19 4.60 2.22
N LEU A 39 8.41 5.45 1.22
CA LEU A 39 8.87 6.82 1.44
C LEU A 39 7.87 7.63 2.29
N CYS A 40 6.58 7.57 1.96
CA CYS A 40 5.54 8.29 2.69
C CYS A 40 5.38 7.78 4.12
N ASN A 41 5.35 6.47 4.33
CA ASN A 41 5.17 5.89 5.66
C ASN A 41 6.42 6.07 6.54
N CYS A 42 7.64 5.94 6.00
CA CYS A 42 8.86 6.26 6.72
C CYS A 42 8.93 7.76 7.06
N GLY A 43 8.55 8.64 6.13
CA GLY A 43 8.41 10.07 6.40
C GLY A 43 7.39 10.35 7.52
N GLY A 44 6.26 9.66 7.49
CA GLY A 44 5.26 9.70 8.55
C GLY A 44 5.79 9.31 9.93
N LEU A 45 6.59 8.23 10.01
CA LEU A 45 7.22 7.81 11.27
C LEU A 45 8.13 8.88 11.87
N VAL A 46 8.86 9.61 11.02
CA VAL A 46 9.74 10.70 11.46
C VAL A 46 8.94 11.95 11.85
N MET A 47 7.88 12.27 11.09
CA MET A 47 7.09 13.49 11.31
C MET A 47 6.09 13.35 12.46
N THR A 48 5.60 12.15 12.76
CA THR A 48 4.60 11.92 13.81
C THR A 48 5.04 12.45 15.19
N PRO A 49 6.27 12.19 15.70
CA PRO A 49 6.71 12.77 16.97
C PRO A 49 6.92 14.28 16.94
N MET A 50 7.08 14.87 15.74
CA MET A 50 7.25 16.31 15.59
C MET A 50 5.92 17.06 15.46
N SER A 51 4.81 16.34 15.31
CA SER A 51 3.49 16.94 15.09
C SER A 51 3.07 17.93 16.19
N SER A 52 3.38 17.65 17.47
CA SER A 52 3.12 18.57 18.58
C SER A 52 3.90 19.88 18.47
N LYS A 53 5.12 19.83 17.98
CA LYS A 53 5.99 21.02 17.83
C LYS A 53 5.56 21.93 16.67
N VAL A 54 4.87 21.39 15.69
CA VAL A 54 4.36 22.18 14.56
C VAL A 54 3.36 23.23 15.04
N TYR A 55 2.58 22.95 16.06
CA TYR A 55 1.62 23.92 16.62
C TYR A 55 2.29 25.05 17.38
N GLU A 56 3.50 24.84 17.92
CA GLU A 56 4.28 25.88 18.60
C GLU A 56 4.79 26.95 17.62
N VAL A 57 4.96 26.60 16.35
CA VAL A 57 5.45 27.51 15.31
C VAL A 57 4.35 28.40 14.75
N ILE A 58 3.07 28.02 14.94
CA ILE A 58 1.92 28.82 14.49
C ILE A 58 1.69 29.94 15.50
N PRO A 59 1.86 31.25 15.12
CA PRO A 59 1.81 32.36 16.07
C PRO A 59 0.53 32.45 16.90
N GLN A 60 -0.61 32.08 16.31
CA GLN A 60 -1.95 32.11 16.97
C GLN A 60 -2.11 30.95 18.00
N LEU A 61 -1.32 29.90 17.90
CA LEU A 61 -1.35 28.72 18.74
C LEU A 61 -0.12 28.59 19.65
N ALA A 62 0.83 29.51 19.52
CA ALA A 62 2.08 29.51 20.29
C ALA A 62 1.80 29.51 21.80
N GLY A 63 2.43 28.59 22.52
CA GLY A 63 2.24 28.41 23.95
C GLY A 63 0.97 27.63 24.36
N LYS A 64 0.15 27.15 23.40
CA LYS A 64 -1.02 26.34 23.65
C LYS A 64 -0.74 24.89 23.28
N THR A 65 -1.01 23.95 24.18
CA THR A 65 -0.83 22.52 23.92
C THR A 65 -2.13 21.90 23.39
N PRO A 66 -2.09 21.14 22.30
CA PRO A 66 -3.27 20.38 21.85
C PRO A 66 -3.67 19.32 22.86
N PRO A 67 -4.98 18.97 22.93
CA PRO A 67 -5.46 17.93 23.82
C PRO A 67 -4.85 16.57 23.46
N VAL A 68 -4.72 15.69 24.43
CA VAL A 68 -4.09 14.38 24.26
C VAL A 68 -4.81 13.53 23.20
N GLU A 69 -6.12 13.70 23.08
CA GLU A 69 -6.98 13.02 22.10
C GLU A 69 -6.67 13.40 20.66
N ALA A 70 -6.12 14.60 20.45
CA ALA A 70 -5.71 15.09 19.13
C ALA A 70 -4.29 14.68 18.74
N LEU A 71 -3.50 14.19 19.70
CA LEU A 71 -2.13 13.78 19.46
C LEU A 71 -2.05 12.31 19.01
N PRO A 72 -1.03 11.97 18.19
CA PRO A 72 -0.82 10.59 17.78
C PRO A 72 -0.55 9.66 18.97
N GLY A 73 -1.44 8.71 19.21
CA GLY A 73 -1.28 7.69 20.24
C GLY A 73 -0.48 6.47 19.77
N PRO A 74 -0.24 5.50 20.65
CA PRO A 74 0.52 4.27 20.34
C PRO A 74 -0.05 3.49 19.14
N MET A 75 -1.38 3.52 18.96
CA MET A 75 -2.06 2.85 17.86
C MET A 75 -1.69 3.46 16.49
N ASN A 76 -1.44 4.78 16.44
CA ASN A 76 -0.99 5.44 15.21
C ASN A 76 0.42 4.95 14.81
N TYR A 77 1.32 4.78 15.76
CA TYR A 77 2.66 4.22 15.50
C TYR A 77 2.58 2.77 15.05
N LEU A 78 1.73 1.96 15.69
CA LEU A 78 1.54 0.57 15.29
C LEU A 78 1.01 0.45 13.86
N THR A 79 -0.04 1.21 13.52
CA THR A 79 -0.60 1.20 12.15
C THR A 79 0.41 1.68 11.13
N LEU A 80 1.23 2.67 11.48
CA LEU A 80 2.26 3.21 10.60
C LEU A 80 3.41 2.21 10.35
N VAL A 81 3.87 1.51 11.39
CA VAL A 81 4.88 0.43 11.27
C VAL A 81 4.34 -0.71 10.40
N LEU A 82 3.08 -1.12 10.60
CA LEU A 82 2.45 -2.13 9.76
C LEU A 82 2.32 -1.66 8.30
N ALA A 83 2.01 -0.38 8.08
CA ALA A 83 1.94 0.19 6.73
C ALA A 83 3.31 0.19 6.02
N VAL A 84 4.42 0.45 6.75
CA VAL A 84 5.79 0.28 6.23
C VAL A 84 6.02 -1.17 5.82
N GLY A 85 5.67 -2.13 6.67
CA GLY A 85 5.77 -3.56 6.38
C GLY A 85 4.97 -3.96 5.13
N CYS A 86 3.72 -3.50 5.02
CA CYS A 86 2.87 -3.74 3.84
C CYS A 86 3.48 -3.16 2.56
N SER A 87 4.05 -1.95 2.63
CA SER A 87 4.71 -1.32 1.48
C SER A 87 5.95 -2.11 1.02
N ALA A 88 6.73 -2.65 1.96
CA ALA A 88 7.88 -3.51 1.65
C ALA A 88 7.43 -4.84 1.02
N VAL A 89 6.35 -5.45 1.52
CA VAL A 89 5.75 -6.66 0.95
C VAL A 89 5.29 -6.40 -0.48
N LEU A 90 4.61 -5.28 -0.74
CA LEU A 90 4.14 -4.91 -2.07
C LEU A 90 5.30 -4.70 -3.05
N LEU A 91 6.35 -3.98 -2.63
CA LEU A 91 7.55 -3.77 -3.43
C LEU A 91 8.21 -5.10 -3.81
N THR A 92 8.39 -5.99 -2.83
CA THR A 92 8.95 -7.33 -3.04
C THR A 92 8.06 -8.16 -3.96
N ALA A 93 6.74 -8.12 -3.77
CA ALA A 93 5.77 -8.82 -4.60
C ALA A 93 5.84 -8.36 -6.06
N GLY A 94 5.98 -7.05 -6.31
CA GLY A 94 6.16 -6.48 -7.65
C GLY A 94 7.43 -6.97 -8.34
N ILE A 95 8.56 -6.98 -7.63
CA ILE A 95 9.84 -7.50 -8.14
C ILE A 95 9.73 -9.00 -8.47
N LEU A 96 9.13 -9.79 -7.58
CA LEU A 96 8.93 -11.23 -7.79
C LEU A 96 7.97 -11.51 -8.96
N LEU A 97 6.97 -10.63 -9.17
CA LEU A 97 6.06 -10.76 -10.31
C LEU A 97 6.79 -10.56 -11.63
N LEU A 98 7.69 -9.58 -11.71
CA LEU A 98 8.54 -9.37 -12.90
C LEU A 98 9.50 -10.53 -13.12
N LYS A 99 9.96 -11.20 -12.04
CA LYS A 99 10.77 -12.42 -12.12
C LYS A 99 9.93 -13.69 -12.33
N ARG A 100 8.61 -13.59 -12.49
CA ARG A 100 7.66 -14.71 -12.65
C ARG A 100 7.72 -15.76 -11.53
N ASN A 101 8.02 -15.33 -10.32
CA ASN A 101 8.04 -16.21 -9.18
C ASN A 101 6.60 -16.45 -8.69
N THR A 102 6.26 -17.71 -8.44
CA THR A 102 4.92 -18.12 -7.95
C THR A 102 4.55 -17.51 -6.61
N LEU A 103 5.54 -17.18 -5.76
CA LEU A 103 5.35 -16.50 -4.48
C LEU A 103 4.74 -15.10 -4.63
N SER A 104 4.93 -14.44 -5.78
CA SER A 104 4.38 -13.11 -6.04
C SER A 104 2.88 -13.03 -5.82
N ARG A 105 2.12 -14.04 -6.29
CA ARG A 105 0.67 -14.10 -6.10
C ARG A 105 0.30 -14.10 -4.62
N THR A 106 0.95 -14.96 -3.84
CA THR A 106 0.68 -15.07 -2.39
C THR A 106 0.97 -13.75 -1.69
N LEU A 107 2.09 -13.10 -2.02
CA LEU A 107 2.46 -11.82 -1.42
C LEU A 107 1.48 -10.69 -1.77
N HIS A 108 0.98 -10.64 -3.01
CA HIS A 108 -0.06 -9.65 -3.38
C HIS A 108 -1.37 -9.89 -2.64
N LEU A 109 -1.77 -11.16 -2.46
CA LEU A 109 -2.97 -11.50 -1.68
C LEU A 109 -2.81 -11.19 -0.19
N VAL A 110 -1.64 -11.50 0.39
CA VAL A 110 -1.30 -11.14 1.77
C VAL A 110 -1.31 -9.62 1.95
N TYR A 111 -0.66 -8.88 1.05
CA TYR A 111 -0.69 -7.43 1.05
C TYR A 111 -2.12 -6.89 1.03
N ALA A 112 -2.95 -7.33 0.09
CA ALA A 112 -4.32 -6.87 -0.02
C ALA A 112 -5.17 -7.23 1.21
N GLY A 113 -5.03 -8.46 1.71
CA GLY A 113 -5.76 -8.95 2.89
C GLY A 113 -5.39 -8.23 4.18
N VAL A 114 -4.16 -7.74 4.31
CA VAL A 114 -3.70 -6.98 5.48
C VAL A 114 -3.98 -5.48 5.32
N THR A 115 -3.76 -4.92 4.13
CA THR A 115 -3.87 -3.47 3.92
C THR A 115 -5.32 -2.99 4.00
N ILE A 116 -6.29 -3.77 3.52
CA ILE A 116 -7.71 -3.37 3.57
C ILE A 116 -8.17 -3.16 5.01
N PRO A 117 -8.09 -4.14 5.94
CA PRO A 117 -8.51 -3.93 7.33
C PRO A 117 -7.63 -2.88 8.03
N LEU A 118 -6.33 -2.80 7.74
CA LEU A 118 -5.44 -1.80 8.31
C LEU A 118 -5.88 -0.38 7.93
N THR A 119 -6.28 -0.15 6.67
CA THR A 119 -6.79 1.14 6.22
C THR A 119 -8.08 1.52 6.94
N ILE A 120 -9.01 0.56 7.12
CA ILE A 120 -10.26 0.79 7.85
C ILE A 120 -9.95 1.19 9.29
N VAL A 121 -9.09 0.44 9.98
CA VAL A 121 -8.70 0.75 11.37
C VAL A 121 -8.03 2.12 11.45
N SER A 122 -7.15 2.47 10.51
CA SER A 122 -6.49 3.78 10.47
C SER A 122 -7.49 4.93 10.33
N ILE A 123 -8.53 4.77 9.49
CA ILE A 123 -9.60 5.77 9.33
C ILE A 123 -10.39 5.91 10.64
N LEU A 124 -10.77 4.80 11.28
CA LEU A 124 -11.52 4.82 12.53
C LEU A 124 -10.76 5.50 13.68
N ILE A 125 -9.43 5.37 13.71
CA ILE A 125 -8.57 6.07 14.67
C ILE A 125 -8.41 7.55 14.30
N ALA A 126 -8.24 7.86 13.02
CA ALA A 126 -7.98 9.23 12.58
C ALA A 126 -9.19 10.16 12.70
N LEU A 127 -10.41 9.66 12.50
CA LEU A 127 -11.63 10.48 12.55
C LEU A 127 -11.81 11.23 13.88
N PRO A 128 -11.82 10.59 15.06
CA PRO A 128 -11.98 11.30 16.33
C PRO A 128 -10.79 12.21 16.64
N GLN A 129 -9.57 11.84 16.26
CA GLN A 129 -8.39 12.69 16.46
C GLN A 129 -8.49 13.99 15.64
N GLN A 130 -8.93 13.90 14.40
CA GLN A 130 -9.14 15.08 13.54
C GLN A 130 -10.25 15.97 14.07
N ALA A 131 -11.35 15.41 14.58
CA ALA A 131 -12.43 16.17 15.19
C ALA A 131 -11.93 16.97 16.41
N ALA A 132 -11.26 16.29 17.35
CA ALA A 132 -10.69 16.90 18.54
C ALA A 132 -9.66 18.00 18.20
N LEU A 133 -8.84 17.77 17.19
CA LEU A 133 -7.85 18.75 16.73
C LEU A 133 -8.52 19.99 16.13
N GLN A 134 -9.57 19.81 15.35
CA GLN A 134 -10.31 20.93 14.75
C GLN A 134 -11.02 21.77 15.80
N GLU A 135 -11.70 21.15 16.75
CA GLU A 135 -12.34 21.84 17.88
C GLU A 135 -11.32 22.67 18.67
N TRP A 136 -10.16 22.09 18.95
CA TRP A 136 -9.09 22.78 19.64
C TRP A 136 -8.53 23.96 18.84
N ILE A 137 -8.30 23.81 17.52
CA ILE A 137 -7.83 24.90 16.64
C ILE A 137 -8.88 26.03 16.61
N GLN A 138 -10.16 25.70 16.44
CA GLN A 138 -11.23 26.72 16.41
C GLN A 138 -11.31 27.49 17.72
N ALA A 139 -11.23 26.81 18.85
CA ALA A 139 -11.28 27.44 20.17
C ALA A 139 -10.07 28.36 20.46
N ASN A 140 -8.92 28.06 19.86
CA ASN A 140 -7.66 28.73 20.22
C ASN A 140 -7.11 29.69 19.17
N SER A 141 -7.53 29.58 17.89
CA SER A 141 -7.02 30.43 16.81
C SER A 141 -7.67 31.80 16.74
N GLY A 142 -8.83 32.01 17.41
CA GLY A 142 -9.63 33.23 17.28
C GLY A 142 -10.23 33.44 15.87
N MET A 143 -10.05 32.48 14.98
CA MET A 143 -10.65 32.54 13.63
C MET A 143 -12.11 32.07 13.67
N PRO A 144 -13.00 32.71 12.90
CA PRO A 144 -14.37 32.22 12.80
C PRO A 144 -14.38 30.78 12.20
N PRO A 145 -15.32 29.93 12.66
CA PRO A 145 -15.46 28.59 12.10
C PRO A 145 -15.65 28.64 10.59
N ASN A 146 -14.78 27.96 9.85
CA ASN A 146 -14.90 27.89 8.40
C ASN A 146 -15.43 26.49 8.00
N PRO A 147 -16.74 26.34 7.74
CA PRO A 147 -17.31 25.05 7.40
C PRO A 147 -16.74 24.45 6.12
N ALA A 148 -16.29 25.28 5.16
CA ALA A 148 -15.67 24.80 3.93
C ALA A 148 -14.32 24.10 4.19
N GLN A 149 -13.54 24.60 5.15
CA GLN A 149 -12.28 23.97 5.55
C GLN A 149 -12.51 22.60 6.18
N ASN A 150 -13.50 22.48 7.06
CA ASN A 150 -13.86 21.24 7.70
C ASN A 150 -14.35 20.20 6.68
N ILE A 151 -15.26 20.60 5.79
CA ILE A 151 -15.73 19.71 4.71
C ILE A 151 -14.56 19.28 3.82
N GLY A 152 -13.69 20.21 3.41
CA GLY A 152 -12.52 19.92 2.58
C GLY A 152 -11.60 18.87 3.22
N GLN A 153 -11.41 18.92 4.53
CA GLN A 153 -10.56 17.98 5.25
C GLN A 153 -11.19 16.57 5.32
N TYR A 154 -12.48 16.45 5.63
CA TYR A 154 -13.19 15.16 5.63
C TYR A 154 -13.28 14.54 4.23
N VAL A 155 -13.55 15.38 3.22
CA VAL A 155 -13.54 14.92 1.81
C VAL A 155 -12.13 14.45 1.41
N GLY A 156 -11.10 15.20 1.78
CA GLY A 156 -9.70 14.80 1.50
C GLY A 156 -9.34 13.47 2.15
N MET A 157 -9.72 13.25 3.41
CA MET A 157 -9.52 11.98 4.12
C MET A 157 -10.31 10.83 3.46
N GLY A 158 -11.57 11.07 3.11
CA GLY A 158 -12.40 10.08 2.42
C GLY A 158 -11.83 9.70 1.05
N CYS A 159 -11.45 10.69 0.25
CA CYS A 159 -10.83 10.45 -1.06
C CYS A 159 -9.50 9.69 -0.93
N SER A 160 -8.63 10.07 0.02
CA SER A 160 -7.36 9.37 0.24
C SER A 160 -7.56 7.93 0.69
N GLY A 161 -8.56 7.65 1.53
CA GLY A 161 -8.95 6.32 1.95
C GLY A 161 -9.46 5.46 0.78
N ILE A 162 -10.33 6.02 -0.06
CA ILE A 162 -10.85 5.32 -1.26
C ILE A 162 -9.71 5.01 -2.23
N ILE A 163 -8.86 5.98 -2.54
CA ILE A 163 -7.71 5.80 -3.43
C ILE A 163 -6.75 4.77 -2.84
N GLY A 164 -6.48 4.85 -1.54
CA GLY A 164 -5.62 3.90 -0.83
C GLY A 164 -6.15 2.47 -0.84
N MET A 165 -7.48 2.26 -0.82
CA MET A 165 -8.11 0.95 -0.89
C MET A 165 -8.30 0.44 -2.33
N ALA A 166 -8.38 1.30 -3.32
CA ALA A 166 -8.65 0.91 -4.71
C ALA A 166 -7.63 -0.11 -5.23
N TYR A 167 -6.35 0.13 -4.98
CA TYR A 167 -5.30 -0.76 -5.45
C TYR A 167 -5.27 -2.13 -4.74
N PRO A 168 -5.32 -2.23 -3.41
CA PRO A 168 -5.45 -3.52 -2.72
C PRO A 168 -6.69 -4.33 -3.15
N VAL A 169 -7.84 -3.67 -3.31
CA VAL A 169 -9.07 -4.31 -3.79
C VAL A 169 -8.90 -4.80 -5.23
N PHE A 170 -8.32 -3.99 -6.11
CA PHE A 170 -7.99 -4.40 -7.47
C PHE A 170 -7.09 -5.64 -7.48
N LEU A 171 -6.02 -5.65 -6.68
CA LEU A 171 -5.11 -6.80 -6.59
C LEU A 171 -5.83 -8.04 -6.07
N LEU A 172 -6.68 -7.90 -5.05
CA LEU A 172 -7.45 -9.02 -4.50
C LEU A 172 -8.33 -9.65 -5.57
N VAL A 173 -9.15 -8.86 -6.24
CA VAL A 173 -10.05 -9.33 -7.31
C VAL A 173 -9.24 -9.93 -8.46
N TRP A 174 -8.19 -9.25 -8.90
CA TRP A 174 -7.37 -9.67 -10.02
C TRP A 174 -6.69 -11.01 -9.77
N PHE A 175 -6.02 -11.17 -8.63
CA PHE A 175 -5.31 -12.41 -8.32
C PHE A 175 -6.21 -13.57 -7.91
N LEU A 176 -7.42 -13.31 -7.42
CA LEU A 176 -8.44 -14.36 -7.23
C LEU A 176 -8.97 -14.85 -8.58
N ALA A 177 -9.25 -13.94 -9.52
CA ALA A 177 -9.83 -14.28 -10.81
C ALA A 177 -8.78 -14.84 -11.80
N MET A 178 -7.61 -14.21 -11.90
CA MET A 178 -6.62 -14.47 -12.96
C MET A 178 -5.38 -15.21 -12.46
N GLY A 179 -5.13 -15.24 -11.16
CA GLY A 179 -3.85 -15.73 -10.60
C GLY A 179 -3.56 -17.23 -10.81
N LYS A 180 -4.53 -18.02 -11.24
CA LYS A 180 -4.33 -19.44 -11.62
C LYS A 180 -3.60 -19.60 -12.96
N LYS A 181 -3.44 -18.53 -13.74
CA LYS A 181 -2.90 -18.52 -15.11
C LYS A 181 -1.50 -17.92 -15.22
N ILE A 182 -0.74 -17.81 -14.12
CA ILE A 182 0.67 -17.37 -14.19
C ILE A 182 1.48 -18.57 -14.68
N PRO A 183 1.97 -18.58 -15.92
CA PRO A 183 2.80 -19.66 -16.41
C PRO A 183 4.14 -19.65 -15.67
N PRO A 184 4.62 -20.81 -15.20
CA PRO A 184 5.96 -20.90 -14.65
C PRO A 184 7.01 -20.51 -15.71
N ARG A 185 8.13 -19.96 -15.27
CA ARG A 185 9.23 -19.64 -16.17
C ARG A 185 9.91 -20.95 -16.60
N THR A 186 9.82 -21.24 -17.89
CA THR A 186 10.39 -22.46 -18.49
C THR A 186 11.86 -22.33 -18.91
N ASP A 187 12.50 -21.18 -18.66
CA ASP A 187 13.81 -20.82 -19.21
C ASP A 187 15.01 -21.40 -18.44
N PHE A 188 14.79 -22.15 -17.36
CA PHE A 188 15.89 -22.85 -16.68
C PHE A 188 15.78 -24.33 -16.97
N PRO A 189 16.75 -24.94 -17.70
CA PRO A 189 16.89 -26.40 -17.71
C PRO A 189 17.06 -26.82 -16.25
N ALA A 190 16.28 -27.83 -15.84
CA ALA A 190 16.44 -28.45 -14.54
C ALA A 190 17.90 -28.93 -14.44
N ALA A 191 18.64 -28.39 -13.46
CA ALA A 191 20.00 -28.81 -13.17
C ALA A 191 20.01 -30.20 -12.51
#